data_c36d661f0b0c3176d7b143ce20513e51
#
_entry.id   c36d661f0b0c3176d7b143ce20513e51
#
_cell.length_a   1.000
_cell.length_b   1.000
_cell.length_c   1.000
_cell.angle_alpha   90.00
_cell.angle_beta   90.00
_cell.angle_gamma   90.00
#
_symmetry.space_group_name_H-M   'P 1'
#
loop_
_entity.id
_entity.type
_entity.pdbx_description
1 polymer ?
#
loop_
_entity_poly.entity_id
_entity_poly.type
_entity_poly.pdbx_seq_one_letter_code
_entity_poly.pdbx_strand_id
1 'polypeptide(L)'
;RAALAKDRLASLDDLDNVLGASDFARQGALRFADPTTGTFLSPAPVPTHVDLEDLLADADDVASENPSFSPIARLLATGTSALGGARAKASVTDESGQLWMAKFPMTTDRCNVPAWEKVALDLAAHARIEVPESRLERAAGRDVLLLRRFDRDSTGRIPYLSFRSLLGNADDGQD
;
A
#
# COMPACT_ATOMS: atom_id res chain seq x y z
N ARG A 1 11.74 12.39 -13.06
CA ARG A 1 12.45 11.10 -13.26
C ARG A 1 11.50 10.19 -14.02
N ALA A 2 11.29 10.57 -15.27
CA ALA A 2 10.46 9.88 -16.22
C ALA A 2 11.15 8.57 -16.61
N ALA A 3 10.31 7.58 -16.82
CA ALA A 3 10.62 6.37 -17.58
C ALA A 3 11.84 5.58 -17.06
N LEU A 4 11.61 4.78 -16.04
CA LEU A 4 12.28 3.49 -16.03
C LEU A 4 11.88 2.83 -17.36
N ALA A 5 12.84 2.70 -18.28
CA ALA A 5 12.61 2.06 -19.55
C ALA A 5 12.06 0.65 -19.27
N LYS A 6 11.15 0.18 -20.14
CA LYS A 6 10.47 -1.13 -20.02
C LYS A 6 11.45 -2.29 -19.75
N ASP A 7 12.70 -2.15 -20.20
CA ASP A 7 13.80 -3.10 -20.01
C ASP A 7 14.44 -3.09 -18.60
N ARG A 8 14.10 -2.11 -17.73
CA ARG A 8 14.65 -2.00 -16.37
C ARG A 8 13.77 -2.62 -15.28
N LEU A 9 12.52 -2.91 -15.53
CA LEU A 9 11.64 -3.56 -14.53
C LEU A 9 12.17 -4.93 -14.10
N ALA A 10 12.80 -5.66 -15.02
CA ALA A 10 13.39 -6.97 -14.74
C ALA A 10 14.73 -6.90 -13.96
N SER A 11 15.23 -5.68 -13.69
CA SER A 11 16.53 -5.44 -13.02
C SER A 11 16.42 -4.56 -11.78
N LEU A 12 15.18 -4.26 -11.30
CA LEU A 12 15.00 -3.53 -10.04
C LEU A 12 15.46 -4.43 -8.90
N ASP A 13 16.37 -3.91 -8.09
CA ASP A 13 16.79 -4.56 -6.85
C ASP A 13 15.94 -4.08 -5.66
N ASP A 14 16.15 -4.70 -4.51
CA ASP A 14 15.43 -4.36 -3.28
C ASP A 14 15.67 -2.89 -2.86
N LEU A 15 16.84 -2.35 -3.15
CA LEU A 15 17.18 -0.97 -2.85
C LEU A 15 16.40 0.00 -3.75
N ASP A 16 16.28 -0.30 -5.05
CA ASP A 16 15.48 0.49 -5.99
C ASP A 16 14.00 0.52 -5.54
N ASN A 17 13.47 -0.61 -5.11
CA ASN A 17 12.10 -0.70 -4.58
C ASN A 17 11.93 0.12 -3.30
N VAL A 18 12.85 0.00 -2.36
CA VAL A 18 12.83 0.74 -1.10
C VAL A 18 12.96 2.25 -1.34
N LEU A 19 13.90 2.68 -2.19
CA LEU A 19 14.15 4.10 -2.44
C LEU A 19 13.09 4.72 -3.38
N GLY A 20 12.46 3.92 -4.25
CA GLY A 20 11.43 4.36 -5.19
C GLY A 20 10.06 4.60 -4.54
N ALA A 21 9.76 3.96 -3.41
CA ALA A 21 8.51 4.15 -2.70
C ALA A 21 8.34 5.59 -2.20
N SER A 22 7.13 6.16 -2.33
CA SER A 22 6.81 7.50 -1.84
C SER A 22 7.23 7.67 -0.38
N ASP A 23 7.99 8.72 -0.08
CA ASP A 23 8.36 9.03 1.30
C ASP A 23 7.12 9.18 2.17
N PHE A 24 6.09 9.86 1.69
CA PHE A 24 4.84 10.07 2.42
C PHE A 24 4.13 8.75 2.75
N ALA A 25 4.05 7.81 1.80
CA ALA A 25 3.38 6.52 1.95
C ALA A 25 4.22 5.46 2.69
N ARG A 26 5.52 5.68 2.87
CA ARG A 26 6.43 4.73 3.51
C ARG A 26 5.96 4.35 4.91
N GLN A 27 6.02 3.05 5.22
CA GLN A 27 5.58 2.54 6.53
C GLN A 27 6.48 3.00 7.67
N GLY A 28 5.88 3.23 8.81
CA GLY A 28 6.56 3.61 10.03
C GLY A 28 7.27 4.96 9.95
N ALA A 29 8.32 5.12 10.74
CA ALA A 29 9.05 6.36 10.87
C ALA A 29 10.37 6.41 10.08
N LEU A 30 10.77 5.31 9.43
CA LEU A 30 12.00 5.27 8.66
C LEU A 30 11.87 6.08 7.37
N ARG A 31 12.84 6.97 7.15
CA ARG A 31 12.90 7.84 5.97
C ARG A 31 14.30 7.83 5.37
N PHE A 32 14.39 8.04 4.07
CA PHE A 32 15.67 8.12 3.35
C PHE A 32 15.85 9.51 2.78
N ALA A 33 17.03 10.08 2.98
CA ALA A 33 17.38 11.40 2.48
C ALA A 33 18.68 11.36 1.69
N ASP A 34 18.84 12.29 0.77
CA ASP A 34 20.12 12.56 0.13
C ASP A 34 21.10 13.10 1.18
N PRO A 35 22.26 12.47 1.37
CA PRO A 35 23.21 12.88 2.42
C PRO A 35 23.81 14.26 2.18
N THR A 36 23.79 14.75 0.94
CA THR A 36 24.37 16.05 0.56
C THR A 36 23.40 17.20 0.79
N THR A 37 22.13 16.99 0.44
CA THR A 37 21.11 18.05 0.47
C THR A 37 20.17 17.94 1.68
N GLY A 38 20.13 16.80 2.36
CA GLY A 38 19.16 16.48 3.40
C GLY A 38 17.73 16.32 2.89
N THR A 39 17.52 16.37 1.56
CA THR A 39 16.18 16.25 0.96
C THR A 39 15.73 14.81 0.98
N PHE A 40 14.48 14.56 1.45
CA PHE A 40 13.91 13.22 1.45
C PHE A 40 13.66 12.72 0.03
N LEU A 41 14.00 11.45 -0.20
CA LEU A 41 13.83 10.78 -1.49
C LEU A 41 12.36 10.47 -1.76
N SER A 42 11.98 10.49 -3.04
CA SER A 42 10.61 10.17 -3.50
C SER A 42 9.50 10.97 -2.79
N PRO A 43 9.49 12.31 -2.87
CA PRO A 43 8.49 13.15 -2.21
C PRO A 43 7.13 13.15 -2.92
N ALA A 44 6.88 12.21 -3.86
CA ALA A 44 5.66 12.15 -4.65
C ALA A 44 4.42 12.10 -3.75
N PRO A 45 3.35 12.83 -4.08
CA PRO A 45 2.09 12.80 -3.35
C PRO A 45 1.43 11.42 -3.49
N VAL A 46 0.58 11.09 -2.53
CA VAL A 46 -0.26 9.89 -2.54
C VAL A 46 -1.61 10.26 -3.14
N PRO A 47 -2.25 9.40 -3.96
CA PRO A 47 -3.59 9.63 -4.47
C PRO A 47 -4.61 9.85 -3.35
N THR A 48 -5.67 10.59 -3.65
CA THR A 48 -6.81 10.72 -2.76
C THR A 48 -7.73 9.50 -2.87
N HIS A 49 -8.63 9.29 -1.91
CA HIS A 49 -9.58 8.17 -1.99
C HIS A 49 -10.60 8.33 -3.13
N VAL A 50 -10.77 9.53 -3.68
CA VAL A 50 -11.61 9.75 -4.87
C VAL A 50 -11.03 9.10 -6.14
N ASP A 51 -9.76 8.73 -6.11
CA ASP A 51 -9.06 8.06 -7.21
C ASP A 51 -9.19 6.51 -7.14
N LEU A 52 -10.05 5.97 -6.25
CA LEU A 52 -10.16 4.52 -6.02
C LEU A 52 -10.57 3.73 -7.26
N GLU A 53 -11.38 4.29 -8.16
CA GLU A 53 -11.79 3.62 -9.40
C GLU A 53 -10.59 3.43 -10.33
N ASP A 54 -9.77 4.45 -10.48
CA ASP A 54 -8.55 4.38 -11.30
C ASP A 54 -7.53 3.42 -10.69
N LEU A 55 -7.35 3.47 -9.36
CA LEU A 55 -6.44 2.55 -8.66
C LEU A 55 -6.92 1.11 -8.73
N LEU A 56 -8.24 0.87 -8.70
CA LEU A 56 -8.80 -0.45 -8.86
C LEU A 56 -8.58 -0.99 -10.28
N ALA A 57 -8.75 -0.14 -11.30
CA ALA A 57 -8.45 -0.50 -12.68
C ALA A 57 -6.95 -0.83 -12.86
N ASP A 58 -6.06 -0.06 -12.23
CA ASP A 58 -4.63 -0.34 -12.21
C ASP A 58 -4.32 -1.67 -11.52
N ALA A 59 -5.00 -1.97 -10.40
CA ALA A 59 -4.81 -3.23 -9.69
C ALA A 59 -5.25 -4.44 -10.52
N ASP A 60 -6.34 -4.31 -11.28
CA ASP A 60 -6.80 -5.35 -12.21
C ASP A 60 -5.83 -5.56 -13.38
N ASP A 61 -5.31 -4.47 -13.95
CA ASP A 61 -4.33 -4.56 -15.04
C ASP A 61 -3.04 -5.26 -14.56
N VAL A 62 -2.54 -4.90 -13.38
CA VAL A 62 -1.33 -5.53 -12.79
C VAL A 62 -1.55 -7.01 -12.48
N ALA A 63 -2.78 -7.41 -12.15
CA ALA A 63 -3.14 -8.81 -11.91
C ALA A 63 -3.38 -9.60 -13.20
N SER A 64 -3.37 -8.96 -14.37
CA SER A 64 -3.56 -9.60 -15.67
C SER A 64 -2.32 -10.39 -16.12
N GLU A 65 -2.49 -11.25 -17.11
CA GLU A 65 -1.37 -12.03 -17.70
C GLU A 65 -0.31 -11.16 -18.40
N ASN A 66 -0.70 -9.96 -18.85
CA ASN A 66 0.18 -9.03 -19.58
C ASN A 66 0.01 -7.60 -19.02
N PRO A 67 0.52 -7.31 -17.83
CA PRO A 67 0.32 -6.01 -17.20
C PRO A 67 1.02 -4.88 -17.97
N SER A 68 0.35 -3.74 -18.05
CA SER A 68 0.92 -2.52 -18.61
C SER A 68 1.89 -1.86 -17.63
N PHE A 69 2.90 -1.16 -18.14
CA PHE A 69 3.89 -0.49 -17.31
C PHE A 69 3.31 0.66 -16.47
N SER A 70 2.41 1.45 -17.05
CA SER A 70 1.87 2.66 -16.39
C SER A 70 1.09 2.36 -15.10
N PRO A 71 0.14 1.38 -15.05
CA PRO A 71 -0.50 0.93 -13.83
C PRO A 71 0.48 0.45 -12.75
N ILE A 72 1.46 -0.36 -13.14
CA ILE A 72 2.52 -0.82 -12.22
C ILE A 72 3.23 0.38 -11.58
N ALA A 73 3.66 1.35 -12.40
CA ALA A 73 4.35 2.54 -11.91
C ALA A 73 3.49 3.39 -10.98
N ARG A 74 2.17 3.53 -11.26
CA ARG A 74 1.24 4.25 -10.38
C ARG A 74 1.06 3.57 -9.04
N LEU A 75 0.81 2.26 -9.03
CA LEU A 75 0.69 1.50 -7.79
C LEU A 75 1.98 1.51 -6.97
N LEU A 76 3.15 1.39 -7.60
CA LEU A 76 4.43 1.52 -6.91
C LEU A 76 4.60 2.92 -6.27
N ALA A 77 4.19 3.97 -6.96
CA ALA A 77 4.23 5.34 -6.43
C ALA A 77 3.34 5.52 -5.19
N THR A 78 2.25 4.77 -5.06
CA THR A 78 1.39 4.77 -3.85
C THR A 78 1.99 4.01 -2.66
N GLY A 79 3.20 3.48 -2.79
CA GLY A 79 3.86 2.72 -1.73
C GLY A 79 3.35 1.28 -1.58
N THR A 80 2.73 0.71 -2.62
CA THR A 80 2.23 -0.67 -2.63
C THR A 80 3.30 -1.67 -2.22
N SER A 81 4.51 -1.54 -2.74
CA SER A 81 5.64 -2.41 -2.40
C SER A 81 6.05 -2.32 -0.92
N ALA A 82 5.90 -1.13 -0.32
CA ALA A 82 6.21 -0.92 1.10
C ALA A 82 5.15 -1.51 2.05
N LEU A 83 3.94 -1.83 1.53
CA LEU A 83 2.84 -2.36 2.34
C LEU A 83 2.87 -3.89 2.49
N GLY A 84 3.69 -4.59 1.72
CA GLY A 84 3.84 -6.05 1.76
C GLY A 84 2.57 -6.84 1.38
N GLY A 85 2.70 -8.15 1.21
CA GLY A 85 1.59 -9.08 0.93
C GLY A 85 1.18 -9.16 -0.53
N ALA A 86 0.59 -10.30 -0.93
CA ALA A 86 0.33 -10.67 -2.33
C ALA A 86 -0.84 -9.94 -3.02
N ARG A 87 -1.78 -9.36 -2.26
CA ARG A 87 -2.94 -8.67 -2.84
C ARG A 87 -2.62 -7.20 -3.12
N ALA A 88 -3.17 -6.68 -4.21
CA ALA A 88 -3.03 -5.28 -4.57
C ALA A 88 -3.60 -4.37 -3.48
N LYS A 89 -2.83 -3.37 -3.12
CA LYS A 89 -3.17 -2.35 -2.13
C LYS A 89 -2.47 -1.05 -2.46
N ALA A 90 -3.01 0.06 -1.99
CA ALA A 90 -2.42 1.37 -2.19
C ALA A 90 -2.55 2.24 -0.93
N SER A 91 -1.63 3.16 -0.73
CA SER A 91 -1.85 4.25 0.21
C SER A 91 -2.68 5.33 -0.45
N VAL A 92 -3.70 5.81 0.23
CA VAL A 92 -4.57 6.91 -0.22
C VAL A 92 -4.78 7.90 0.92
N THR A 93 -5.14 9.13 0.60
CA THR A 93 -5.51 10.14 1.59
C THR A 93 -6.99 10.49 1.48
N ASP A 94 -7.64 10.75 2.59
CA ASP A 94 -8.97 11.35 2.59
C ASP A 94 -8.91 12.89 2.46
N GLU A 95 -10.08 13.52 2.45
CA GLU A 95 -10.22 14.99 2.32
C GLU A 95 -9.51 15.76 3.45
N SER A 96 -9.33 15.13 4.60
CA SER A 96 -8.60 15.71 5.73
C SER A 96 -7.08 15.52 5.65
N GLY A 97 -6.60 14.79 4.63
CA GLY A 97 -5.20 14.41 4.48
C GLY A 97 -4.78 13.22 5.34
N GLN A 98 -5.73 12.55 6.02
CA GLN A 98 -5.46 11.35 6.78
C GLN A 98 -5.09 10.20 5.85
N LEU A 99 -4.05 9.46 6.22
CA LEU A 99 -3.52 8.36 5.41
C LEU A 99 -4.25 7.05 5.71
N TRP A 100 -4.70 6.39 4.64
CA TRP A 100 -5.38 5.10 4.64
C TRP A 100 -4.65 4.10 3.77
N MET A 101 -4.88 2.83 4.00
CA MET A 101 -4.50 1.74 3.12
C MET A 101 -5.77 1.20 2.45
N ALA A 102 -5.85 1.33 1.13
CA ALA A 102 -6.89 0.71 0.32
C ALA A 102 -6.47 -0.73 -0.05
N LYS A 103 -7.35 -1.69 0.22
CA LYS A 103 -7.20 -3.09 -0.19
C LYS A 103 -8.23 -3.40 -1.27
N PHE A 104 -7.76 -3.79 -2.43
CA PHE A 104 -8.60 -4.04 -3.60
C PHE A 104 -9.06 -5.49 -3.70
N PRO A 105 -10.29 -5.73 -4.19
CA PRO A 105 -10.73 -7.07 -4.56
C PRO A 105 -9.96 -7.52 -5.80
N MET A 106 -9.75 -8.83 -5.93
CA MET A 106 -9.23 -9.42 -7.17
C MET A 106 -10.38 -9.92 -8.05
N THR A 107 -10.19 -9.90 -9.36
CA THR A 107 -11.18 -10.46 -10.32
C THR A 107 -11.38 -11.96 -10.15
N THR A 108 -10.38 -12.65 -9.58
CA THR A 108 -10.41 -14.10 -9.30
C THR A 108 -11.04 -14.46 -7.95
N ASP A 109 -11.46 -13.48 -7.15
CA ASP A 109 -12.06 -13.73 -5.84
C ASP A 109 -13.40 -14.47 -5.99
N ARG A 110 -13.56 -15.56 -5.24
CA ARG A 110 -14.82 -16.34 -5.20
C ARG A 110 -15.88 -15.74 -4.28
N CYS A 111 -15.49 -14.77 -3.47
CA CYS A 111 -16.38 -14.05 -2.55
C CYS A 111 -15.86 -12.61 -2.40
N ASN A 112 -16.66 -11.76 -1.76
CA ASN A 112 -16.26 -10.39 -1.48
C ASN A 112 -15.23 -10.34 -0.33
N VAL A 113 -13.96 -10.55 -0.65
CA VAL A 113 -12.88 -10.62 0.35
C VAL A 113 -12.75 -9.33 1.15
N PRO A 114 -12.79 -8.10 0.56
CA PRO A 114 -12.78 -6.87 1.34
C PRO A 114 -13.93 -6.78 2.37
N ALA A 115 -15.14 -7.20 1.99
CA ALA A 115 -16.28 -7.20 2.90
C ALA A 115 -16.12 -8.22 4.04
N TRP A 116 -15.61 -9.41 3.74
CA TRP A 116 -15.35 -10.42 4.78
C TRP A 116 -14.23 -9.99 5.73
N GLU A 117 -13.19 -9.32 5.24
CA GLU A 117 -12.15 -8.74 6.10
C GLU A 117 -12.74 -7.65 7.01
N LYS A 118 -13.65 -6.81 6.48
CA LYS A 118 -14.37 -5.82 7.29
C LYS A 118 -15.19 -6.49 8.39
N VAL A 119 -15.93 -7.56 8.09
CA VAL A 119 -16.69 -8.32 9.09
C VAL A 119 -15.75 -8.86 10.19
N ALA A 120 -14.60 -9.42 9.80
CA ALA A 120 -13.63 -9.93 10.77
C ALA A 120 -13.09 -8.82 11.70
N LEU A 121 -12.81 -7.64 11.16
CA LEU A 121 -12.39 -6.48 11.95
C LEU A 121 -13.50 -6.01 12.92
N ASP A 122 -14.75 -5.98 12.46
CA ASP A 122 -15.88 -5.59 13.31
C ASP A 122 -16.08 -6.59 14.46
N LEU A 123 -15.99 -7.90 14.17
CA LEU A 123 -16.06 -8.94 15.20
C LEU A 123 -14.90 -8.82 16.19
N ALA A 124 -13.69 -8.54 15.73
CA ALA A 124 -12.54 -8.31 16.60
C ALA A 124 -12.76 -7.11 17.52
N ALA A 125 -13.27 -5.99 16.97
CA ALA A 125 -13.62 -4.82 17.77
C ALA A 125 -14.71 -5.12 18.83
N HIS A 126 -15.74 -5.88 18.45
CA HIS A 126 -16.77 -6.35 19.40
C HIS A 126 -16.18 -7.24 20.52
N ALA A 127 -15.17 -8.03 20.17
CA ALA A 127 -14.40 -8.82 21.15
C ALA A 127 -13.41 -7.99 21.98
N ARG A 128 -13.40 -6.66 21.83
CA ARG A 128 -12.48 -5.72 22.48
C ARG A 128 -11.01 -5.91 22.09
N ILE A 129 -10.77 -6.44 20.89
CA ILE A 129 -9.43 -6.43 20.29
C ILE A 129 -9.27 -5.08 19.60
N GLU A 130 -8.18 -4.41 19.87
CA GLU A 130 -7.85 -3.16 19.19
C GLU A 130 -7.57 -3.41 17.72
N VAL A 131 -8.33 -2.74 16.84
CA VAL A 131 -8.22 -2.82 15.39
C VAL A 131 -8.17 -1.42 14.80
N PRO A 132 -7.56 -1.24 13.61
CA PRO A 132 -7.59 0.04 12.94
C PRO A 132 -9.02 0.42 12.53
N GLU A 133 -9.29 1.72 12.50
CA GLU A 133 -10.51 2.23 11.88
C GLU A 133 -10.61 1.71 10.44
N SER A 134 -11.80 1.22 10.08
CA SER A 134 -12.01 0.58 8.79
C SER A 134 -13.38 0.91 8.20
N ARG A 135 -13.44 1.05 6.88
CA ARG A 135 -14.69 1.28 6.14
C ARG A 135 -14.63 0.63 4.77
N LEU A 136 -15.80 0.29 4.22
CA LEU A 136 -15.93 -0.12 2.83
C LEU A 136 -16.33 1.07 1.99
N GLU A 137 -15.69 1.21 0.84
CA GLU A 137 -16.10 2.15 -0.20
C GLU A 137 -16.35 1.41 -1.51
N ARG A 138 -17.27 1.94 -2.32
CA ARG A 138 -17.61 1.37 -3.63
C ARG A 138 -16.80 2.04 -4.72
N ALA A 139 -16.06 1.25 -5.50
CA ALA A 139 -15.34 1.69 -6.68
C ALA A 139 -15.69 0.77 -7.85
N ALA A 140 -16.17 1.30 -8.97
CA ALA A 140 -16.60 0.55 -10.14
C ALA A 140 -17.50 -0.65 -9.80
N GLY A 141 -18.43 -0.49 -8.85
CA GLY A 141 -19.39 -1.53 -8.44
C GLY A 141 -18.80 -2.61 -7.51
N ARG A 142 -17.54 -2.55 -7.12
CA ARG A 142 -16.88 -3.48 -6.19
C ARG A 142 -16.54 -2.80 -4.87
N ASP A 143 -16.43 -3.58 -3.80
CA ASP A 143 -16.05 -3.07 -2.49
C ASP A 143 -14.53 -2.99 -2.37
N VAL A 144 -14.03 -1.86 -1.89
CA VAL A 144 -12.64 -1.61 -1.51
C VAL A 144 -12.62 -1.40 0.00
N LEU A 145 -11.74 -2.11 0.71
CA LEU A 145 -11.58 -1.93 2.16
C LEU A 145 -10.53 -0.85 2.42
N LEU A 146 -10.95 0.19 3.12
CA LEU A 146 -10.06 1.22 3.63
C LEU A 146 -9.73 0.95 5.10
N LEU A 147 -8.44 0.93 5.42
CA LEU A 147 -7.91 0.81 6.77
C LEU A 147 -7.11 2.06 7.11
N ARG A 148 -7.48 2.76 8.17
CA ARG A 148 -6.69 3.89 8.65
C ARG A 148 -5.30 3.43 9.06
N ARG A 149 -4.28 4.15 8.60
CA ARG A 149 -2.90 3.83 8.94
C ARG A 149 -2.64 4.12 10.42
N PHE A 150 -2.24 3.09 11.18
CA PHE A 150 -1.89 3.19 12.61
C PHE A 150 -0.52 3.84 12.84
N ASP A 151 0.30 3.89 11.80
CA ASP A 151 1.66 4.44 11.85
C ASP A 151 1.70 5.96 11.58
N ARG A 152 0.56 6.61 11.71
CA ARG A 152 0.39 8.08 11.61
C ARG A 152 -0.57 8.58 12.67
N ASP A 153 -0.20 9.69 13.30
CA ASP A 153 -1.08 10.46 14.18
C ASP A 153 -0.90 11.96 13.96
N SER A 154 -1.50 12.77 14.83
CA SER A 154 -1.40 14.24 14.77
C SER A 154 0.03 14.78 15.04
N THR A 155 0.92 13.96 15.59
CA THR A 155 2.31 14.32 15.89
C THR A 155 3.27 13.90 14.78
N GLY A 156 2.82 13.04 13.84
CA GLY A 156 3.60 12.61 12.69
C GLY A 156 3.63 11.11 12.48
N ARG A 157 4.84 10.55 12.37
CA ARG A 157 5.07 9.13 12.09
C ARG A 157 5.32 8.35 13.37
N ILE A 158 4.67 7.19 13.48
CA ILE A 158 4.85 6.26 14.58
C ILE A 158 5.77 5.13 14.10
N PRO A 159 6.93 4.91 14.73
CA PRO A 159 7.79 3.77 14.42
C PRO A 159 7.12 2.47 14.90
N TYR A 160 7.27 1.41 14.13
CA TYR A 160 6.84 0.08 14.54
C TYR A 160 7.76 -1.00 13.96
N LEU A 161 7.70 -2.18 14.55
CA LEU A 161 8.42 -3.36 14.10
C LEU A 161 7.45 -4.53 14.02
N SER A 162 7.45 -5.28 12.93
CA SER A 162 6.63 -6.49 12.82
C SER A 162 7.17 -7.59 13.73
N PHE A 163 6.29 -8.48 14.21
CA PHE A 163 6.72 -9.66 14.93
C PHE A 163 7.70 -10.54 14.13
N ARG A 164 7.49 -10.63 12.82
CA ARG A 164 8.42 -11.35 11.93
C ARG A 164 9.82 -10.75 12.00
N SER A 165 9.95 -9.44 11.89
CA SER A 165 11.23 -8.73 12.00
C SER A 165 11.83 -8.85 13.40
N LEU A 166 10.99 -8.79 14.45
CA LEU A 166 11.42 -8.91 15.83
C LEU A 166 11.98 -10.30 16.14
N LEU A 167 11.37 -11.35 15.58
CA LEU A 167 11.79 -12.74 15.79
C LEU A 167 12.97 -13.15 14.90
N GLY A 168 13.42 -12.27 14.00
CA GLY A 168 14.56 -12.54 13.11
C GLY A 168 14.27 -13.62 12.05
N ASN A 169 13.01 -13.96 11.81
CA ASN A 169 12.64 -14.90 10.75
C ASN A 169 12.89 -14.22 9.39
N ALA A 170 14.04 -14.52 8.80
CA ALA A 170 14.29 -14.26 7.40
C ALA A 170 13.26 -15.04 6.55
N ASP A 171 12.90 -14.49 5.39
CA ASP A 171 12.21 -15.25 4.35
C ASP A 171 13.20 -16.30 3.83
N ASP A 172 13.24 -17.46 4.48
CA ASP A 172 13.81 -18.64 3.84
C ASP A 172 12.82 -19.00 2.73
N GLY A 173 13.10 -18.53 1.51
CA GLY A 173 12.27 -18.73 0.33
C GLY A 173 12.13 -20.22 -0.01
N GLN A 174 11.38 -20.93 0.81
CA GLN A 174 10.91 -22.28 0.59
C GLN A 174 9.40 -22.30 0.80
N ASP A 175 8.70 -22.09 -0.31
CA ASP A 175 7.38 -22.65 -0.60
C ASP A 175 7.40 -23.25 -2.00
#